data_352e836ad3605d76a7ce988cbb2b6f04
#
_entry.id   352e836ad3605d76a7ce988cbb2b6f04
#
_cell.length_a   1.000
_cell.length_b   1.000
_cell.length_c   1.000
_cell.angle_alpha   90.00
_cell.angle_beta   90.00
_cell.angle_gamma   90.00
#
_symmetry.space_group_name_H-M   'P 1'
#
loop_
_entity.id
_entity.type
_entity.pdbx_description
1 polymer ?
#
loop_
_entity_poly.entity_id
_entity_poly.type
_entity_poly.pdbx_seq_one_letter_code
_entity_poly.pdbx_strand_id
1 'polypeptide(L)'
;MKRNSFNVLFFIKKAKLLKNGEASVCMRITVNGARVENNIRKSIEPALWNQAKECAKGKSRKSCDLNAYIEDARIKLHQTFKELEEQGQFITARLLQEKFFGQDQAPEVVRTLIQTIQEHNNQCRELVGKDYALITVRRYESCKRYLAELIKLKYDKEDLPLSEVNGELVRAFEFYLKTEKECQQNTVIRYMKCLKKITNLALANEWITKDPFIGIKFHEKEVIREFLTMDELLTIYHKEFPLERITIVRDVFIFAAFTGLAFIDVQQLAPEHIVEDSNGNLWIRKPRQKTKNMCNIPLLDIPLEILRKYAEHPDCQKKNRLLLVPCNQKMNSYLKEIADLCMINKTLTTHVARHSYATSVCLANGVSIENVAKMLGHSNIKMTQHYARVLDSSILRDMNNVKNVMSKVMR
;
A
#
# COMPACT_ATOMS: atom_id res chain seq x y z
N MET A 1 -2.44 43.32 -12.61
CA MET A 1 -3.20 42.68 -11.52
C MET A 1 -4.64 43.17 -11.58
N LYS A 2 -5.65 42.27 -11.64
CA LYS A 2 -7.07 42.67 -11.53
C LYS A 2 -7.29 43.17 -10.11
N ARG A 3 -7.74 44.42 -9.96
CA ARG A 3 -8.08 45.01 -8.66
C ARG A 3 -9.28 44.24 -8.09
N ASN A 4 -9.13 43.66 -6.89
CA ASN A 4 -10.25 43.00 -6.20
C ASN A 4 -11.30 44.07 -5.81
N SER A 5 -12.57 43.80 -6.10
CA SER A 5 -13.67 44.62 -5.61
C SER A 5 -14.10 44.10 -4.22
N PHE A 6 -14.18 44.99 -3.23
CA PHE A 6 -14.58 44.67 -1.86
C PHE A 6 -15.63 45.67 -1.38
N ASN A 7 -16.71 45.15 -0.79
CA ASN A 7 -17.76 45.99 -0.18
C ASN A 7 -18.38 45.29 1.06
N VAL A 8 -18.70 46.08 2.07
CA VAL A 8 -19.39 45.65 3.29
C VAL A 8 -20.65 46.44 3.45
N LEU A 9 -21.80 45.80 3.59
CA LEU A 9 -23.12 46.39 3.72
C LEU A 9 -23.83 45.88 4.98
N PHE A 10 -24.43 46.76 5.74
CA PHE A 10 -25.27 46.40 6.89
C PHE A 10 -26.76 46.65 6.59
N PHE A 11 -27.63 45.72 7.00
CA PHE A 11 -29.05 45.79 6.75
C PHE A 11 -29.86 45.04 7.81
N ILE A 12 -31.15 45.31 7.92
CA ILE A 12 -32.06 44.60 8.80
C ILE A 12 -32.97 43.69 8.03
N LYS A 13 -33.34 42.52 8.61
CA LYS A 13 -34.31 41.57 8.05
C LYS A 13 -35.71 41.93 8.53
N LYS A 14 -36.39 42.86 7.81
CA LYS A 14 -37.76 43.31 8.16
C LYS A 14 -38.83 42.20 8.05
N ALA A 15 -38.62 41.20 7.18
CA ALA A 15 -39.60 40.13 6.95
C ALA A 15 -39.68 39.13 8.11
N LYS A 16 -38.74 39.10 9.06
CA LYS A 16 -38.72 38.16 10.17
C LYS A 16 -38.30 38.92 11.47
N LEU A 17 -39.29 39.41 12.19
CA LEU A 17 -39.08 40.06 13.48
C LEU A 17 -38.85 39.04 14.59
N LEU A 18 -38.06 39.45 15.59
CA LEU A 18 -37.85 38.71 16.82
C LEU A 18 -39.10 38.82 17.72
N LYS A 19 -39.21 37.97 18.76
CA LYS A 19 -40.34 37.93 19.69
C LYS A 19 -40.55 39.29 20.40
N ASN A 20 -39.53 40.14 20.48
CA ASN A 20 -39.60 41.46 21.05
C ASN A 20 -39.92 42.58 20.04
N GLY A 21 -40.33 42.25 18.81
CA GLY A 21 -40.67 43.21 17.77
C GLY A 21 -39.49 43.84 17.04
N GLU A 22 -38.27 43.49 17.37
CA GLU A 22 -37.07 43.98 16.73
C GLU A 22 -36.68 43.17 15.49
N ALA A 23 -35.95 43.82 14.56
CA ALA A 23 -35.32 43.15 13.39
C ALA A 23 -33.89 42.84 13.67
N SER A 24 -33.43 41.63 13.29
CA SER A 24 -32.02 41.27 13.34
C SER A 24 -31.19 42.09 12.36
N VAL A 25 -30.04 42.59 12.81
CA VAL A 25 -29.05 43.26 11.95
C VAL A 25 -28.14 42.22 11.30
N CYS A 26 -28.00 42.31 9.98
CA CYS A 26 -27.14 41.43 9.18
C CYS A 26 -26.04 42.24 8.49
N MET A 27 -24.92 41.59 8.30
CA MET A 27 -23.78 42.09 7.55
C MET A 27 -23.64 41.26 6.26
N ARG A 28 -23.42 41.92 5.13
CA ARG A 28 -23.12 41.30 3.84
C ARG A 28 -21.72 41.71 3.42
N ILE A 29 -20.86 40.77 3.18
CA ILE A 29 -19.51 40.94 2.64
C ILE A 29 -19.57 40.51 1.16
N THR A 30 -19.10 41.39 0.28
CA THR A 30 -19.01 41.10 -1.16
C THR A 30 -17.56 41.27 -1.63
N VAL A 31 -17.03 40.22 -2.31
CA VAL A 31 -15.69 40.24 -2.92
C VAL A 31 -15.82 39.70 -4.34
N ASN A 32 -15.40 40.46 -5.32
CA ASN A 32 -15.44 40.07 -6.75
C ASN A 32 -16.81 39.52 -7.22
N GLY A 33 -17.91 40.13 -6.70
CA GLY A 33 -19.28 39.72 -7.01
C GLY A 33 -19.83 38.55 -6.18
N ALA A 34 -18.98 37.74 -5.52
CA ALA A 34 -19.40 36.72 -4.58
C ALA A 34 -19.77 37.35 -3.22
N ARG A 35 -20.87 36.90 -2.62
CA ARG A 35 -21.41 37.49 -1.40
C ARG A 35 -21.68 36.43 -0.32
N VAL A 36 -21.46 36.82 0.95
CA VAL A 36 -21.88 36.07 2.14
C VAL A 36 -22.61 36.98 3.10
N GLU A 37 -23.60 36.42 3.80
CA GLU A 37 -24.43 37.19 4.75
C GLU A 37 -24.42 36.53 6.13
N ASN A 38 -24.22 37.32 7.16
CA ASN A 38 -24.23 36.86 8.55
C ASN A 38 -25.09 37.76 9.46
N ASN A 39 -25.75 37.14 10.40
CA ASN A 39 -26.37 37.83 11.51
C ASN A 39 -25.27 38.24 12.52
N ILE A 40 -25.16 39.54 12.82
CA ILE A 40 -24.15 40.05 13.79
C ILE A 40 -24.62 39.93 15.25
N ARG A 41 -25.70 39.21 15.52
CA ARG A 41 -26.31 38.99 16.85
C ARG A 41 -26.73 40.29 17.55
N LYS A 42 -27.01 41.32 16.78
CA LYS A 42 -27.60 42.59 17.24
C LYS A 42 -28.98 42.73 16.62
N SER A 43 -29.82 43.50 17.27
CA SER A 43 -31.21 43.77 16.82
C SER A 43 -31.58 45.21 17.12
N ILE A 44 -32.49 45.75 16.34
CA ILE A 44 -33.04 47.10 16.49
C ILE A 44 -34.49 47.15 16.02
N GLU A 45 -35.27 48.11 16.56
CA GLU A 45 -36.58 48.40 16.03
C GLU A 45 -36.53 48.85 14.56
N PRO A 46 -37.37 48.31 13.66
CA PRO A 46 -37.33 48.69 12.23
C PRO A 46 -37.48 50.17 11.97
N ALA A 47 -38.22 50.90 12.79
CA ALA A 47 -38.44 52.33 12.67
C ALA A 47 -37.16 53.18 12.97
N LEU A 48 -36.30 52.62 13.80
CA LEU A 48 -34.99 53.25 14.16
C LEU A 48 -33.86 52.89 13.24
N TRP A 49 -34.08 52.15 12.16
CA TRP A 49 -33.04 51.80 11.17
C TRP A 49 -33.01 52.82 10.01
N ASN A 50 -31.87 53.31 9.67
CA ASN A 50 -31.63 54.10 8.45
C ASN A 50 -30.92 53.27 7.40
N GLN A 51 -31.68 52.79 6.40
CA GLN A 51 -31.18 51.92 5.36
C GLN A 51 -30.14 52.62 4.45
N ALA A 52 -30.31 53.92 4.19
CA ALA A 52 -29.39 54.64 3.31
C ALA A 52 -28.03 54.92 3.95
N LYS A 53 -28.03 55.11 5.29
CA LYS A 53 -26.79 55.31 6.07
C LYS A 53 -26.27 54.01 6.72
N GLU A 54 -27.05 52.92 6.59
CA GLU A 54 -26.73 51.61 7.19
C GLU A 54 -26.42 51.68 8.71
N CYS A 55 -27.18 52.47 9.43
CA CYS A 55 -26.98 52.76 10.85
C CYS A 55 -28.30 52.95 11.62
N ALA A 56 -28.23 52.89 12.93
CA ALA A 56 -29.35 53.18 13.80
C ALA A 56 -29.56 54.68 13.93
N LYS A 57 -30.84 55.12 13.95
CA LYS A 57 -31.27 56.51 14.23
C LYS A 57 -31.35 56.74 15.73
N GLY A 58 -31.21 58.03 16.14
CA GLY A 58 -31.34 58.47 17.50
C GLY A 58 -30.08 58.37 18.34
N LYS A 59 -30.14 58.86 19.57
CA LYS A 59 -29.02 58.93 20.52
C LYS A 59 -29.21 57.97 21.71
N SER A 60 -30.07 56.97 21.59
CA SER A 60 -30.24 55.99 22.64
C SER A 60 -28.92 55.21 22.81
N ARG A 61 -28.61 54.73 24.00
CA ARG A 61 -27.44 53.92 24.29
C ARG A 61 -27.33 52.74 23.33
N LYS A 62 -28.46 52.05 23.09
CA LYS A 62 -28.55 50.93 22.15
C LYS A 62 -28.20 51.31 20.72
N SER A 63 -28.67 52.49 20.25
CA SER A 63 -28.34 53.01 18.92
C SER A 63 -26.88 53.38 18.79
N CYS A 64 -26.31 54.01 19.81
CA CYS A 64 -24.90 54.39 19.85
C CYS A 64 -24.00 53.16 19.86
N ASP A 65 -24.29 52.16 20.72
CA ASP A 65 -23.51 50.91 20.82
C ASP A 65 -23.57 50.09 19.52
N LEU A 66 -24.73 50.07 18.83
CA LEU A 66 -24.88 49.40 17.55
C LEU A 66 -24.06 50.13 16.46
N ASN A 67 -24.12 51.45 16.42
CA ASN A 67 -23.38 52.23 15.42
C ASN A 67 -21.86 52.11 15.63
N ALA A 68 -21.39 52.17 16.88
CA ALA A 68 -19.99 51.93 17.19
C ALA A 68 -19.53 50.56 16.73
N TYR A 69 -20.31 49.50 17.00
CA TYR A 69 -20.00 48.15 16.52
C TYR A 69 -19.94 48.05 14.97
N ILE A 70 -20.85 48.74 14.25
CA ILE A 70 -20.88 48.72 12.79
C ILE A 70 -19.61 49.39 12.23
N GLU A 71 -19.18 50.51 12.80
CA GLU A 71 -17.96 51.21 12.38
C GLU A 71 -16.70 50.39 12.69
N ASP A 72 -16.59 49.82 13.88
CA ASP A 72 -15.48 48.92 14.25
C ASP A 72 -15.41 47.73 13.32
N ALA A 73 -16.56 47.13 12.96
CA ALA A 73 -16.64 46.01 12.03
C ALA A 73 -16.16 46.39 10.63
N ARG A 74 -16.51 47.58 10.14
CA ARG A 74 -16.04 48.09 8.84
C ARG A 74 -14.52 48.29 8.85
N ILE A 75 -13.99 48.94 9.85
CA ILE A 75 -12.53 49.19 10.01
C ILE A 75 -11.80 47.84 10.02
N LYS A 76 -12.22 46.89 10.83
CA LYS A 76 -11.57 45.58 10.98
C LYS A 76 -11.60 44.79 9.66
N LEU A 77 -12.73 44.78 8.96
CA LEU A 77 -12.85 44.06 7.67
C LEU A 77 -11.98 44.71 6.58
N HIS A 78 -11.93 46.03 6.52
CA HIS A 78 -11.06 46.74 5.57
C HIS A 78 -9.58 46.47 5.86
N GLN A 79 -9.20 46.43 7.12
CA GLN A 79 -7.84 46.14 7.57
C GLN A 79 -7.44 44.69 7.19
N THR A 80 -8.31 43.71 7.50
CA THR A 80 -8.09 42.30 7.14
C THR A 80 -8.02 42.11 5.62
N PHE A 81 -8.85 42.84 4.85
CA PHE A 81 -8.80 42.77 3.39
C PHE A 81 -7.45 43.27 2.87
N LYS A 82 -6.97 44.40 3.38
CA LYS A 82 -5.68 45.01 2.99
C LYS A 82 -4.50 44.09 3.34
N GLU A 83 -4.48 43.50 4.53
CA GLU A 83 -3.46 42.55 4.95
C GLU A 83 -3.39 41.32 4.02
N LEU A 84 -4.55 40.78 3.63
CA LEU A 84 -4.61 39.65 2.71
C LEU A 84 -4.17 40.01 1.28
N GLU A 85 -4.46 41.25 0.84
CA GLU A 85 -4.02 41.76 -0.46
C GLU A 85 -2.49 41.94 -0.51
N GLU A 86 -1.90 42.47 0.58
CA GLU A 86 -0.45 42.64 0.74
C GLU A 86 0.28 41.26 0.79
N GLN A 87 -0.35 40.25 1.35
CA GLN A 87 0.16 38.88 1.37
C GLN A 87 0.00 38.12 0.05
N GLY A 88 -0.63 38.72 -0.98
CA GLY A 88 -0.86 38.10 -2.26
C GLY A 88 -1.82 36.90 -2.21
N GLN A 89 -2.63 36.78 -1.15
CA GLN A 89 -3.57 35.66 -1.00
C GLN A 89 -4.81 35.85 -1.89
N PHE A 90 -5.41 34.74 -2.31
CA PHE A 90 -6.69 34.77 -3.01
C PHE A 90 -7.83 35.10 -2.04
N ILE A 91 -8.38 36.33 -2.12
CA ILE A 91 -9.38 36.84 -1.19
C ILE A 91 -10.78 36.42 -1.63
N THR A 92 -11.52 35.75 -0.74
CA THR A 92 -12.94 35.42 -0.91
C THR A 92 -13.78 36.10 0.19
N ALA A 93 -15.07 36.33 -0.11
CA ALA A 93 -16.01 36.84 0.89
C ALA A 93 -16.12 35.95 2.14
N ARG A 94 -16.00 34.62 1.93
CA ARG A 94 -16.02 33.62 3.02
C ARG A 94 -14.78 33.69 3.89
N LEU A 95 -13.58 33.84 3.32
CA LEU A 95 -12.32 33.98 4.09
C LEU A 95 -12.37 35.21 4.98
N LEU A 96 -12.87 36.35 4.47
CA LEU A 96 -13.05 37.59 5.28
C LEU A 96 -14.05 37.39 6.43
N GLN A 97 -15.15 36.69 6.15
CA GLN A 97 -16.15 36.32 7.14
C GLN A 97 -15.53 35.47 8.27
N GLU A 98 -14.80 34.41 7.91
CA GLU A 98 -14.15 33.50 8.84
C GLU A 98 -13.14 34.23 9.72
N LYS A 99 -12.32 35.10 9.15
CA LYS A 99 -11.35 35.90 9.90
C LYS A 99 -12.02 36.93 10.80
N PHE A 100 -13.12 37.57 10.35
CA PHE A 100 -13.81 38.61 11.12
C PHE A 100 -14.50 38.06 12.37
N PHE A 101 -15.18 36.95 12.27
CA PHE A 101 -15.94 36.37 13.39
C PHE A 101 -15.04 35.62 14.39
N GLY A 102 -13.71 35.60 14.17
CA GLY A 102 -12.81 34.91 15.08
C GLY A 102 -13.12 33.40 15.14
N GLN A 103 -13.72 32.85 14.08
CA GLN A 103 -13.57 31.46 13.79
C GLN A 103 -12.12 31.23 13.30
N ASP A 104 -11.15 31.68 14.10
CA ASP A 104 -9.97 30.93 14.32
C ASP A 104 -10.43 29.64 15.03
N GLN A 105 -11.01 28.69 14.30
CA GLN A 105 -10.72 27.32 14.56
C GLN A 105 -9.20 27.30 14.63
N ALA A 106 -8.66 26.81 15.73
CA ALA A 106 -7.24 26.56 15.91
C ALA A 106 -6.75 26.00 14.56
N PRO A 107 -5.74 26.59 13.92
CA PRO A 107 -5.47 26.41 12.50
C PRO A 107 -5.74 24.96 12.20
N GLU A 108 -6.77 24.69 11.39
CA GLU A 108 -7.15 23.31 11.08
C GLU A 108 -5.85 22.76 10.55
N VAL A 109 -5.21 21.87 11.32
CA VAL A 109 -3.88 21.36 10.99
C VAL A 109 -4.11 20.70 9.66
N VAL A 110 -3.84 21.47 8.58
CA VAL A 110 -4.12 21.03 7.21
C VAL A 110 -3.24 19.80 7.00
N ARG A 111 -3.84 18.65 7.23
CA ARG A 111 -3.12 17.37 7.02
C ARG A 111 -2.74 17.27 5.57
N THR A 112 -1.45 17.03 5.35
CA THR A 112 -0.89 16.91 4.02
C THR A 112 -0.58 15.46 3.69
N LEU A 113 -0.48 15.14 2.42
CA LEU A 113 -0.33 13.77 1.94
C LEU A 113 1.01 13.15 2.37
N ILE A 114 2.12 13.83 2.11
CA ILE A 114 3.47 13.31 2.41
C ILE A 114 3.69 13.20 3.92
N GLN A 115 3.20 14.17 4.69
CA GLN A 115 3.24 14.12 6.16
C GLN A 115 2.44 12.91 6.68
N THR A 116 1.22 12.69 6.18
CA THR A 116 0.37 11.55 6.56
C THR A 116 1.04 10.21 6.24
N ILE A 117 1.66 10.10 5.05
CA ILE A 117 2.44 8.91 4.69
C ILE A 117 3.63 8.72 5.64
N GLN A 118 4.32 9.80 6.02
CA GLN A 118 5.45 9.73 6.93
C GLN A 118 5.03 9.23 8.33
N GLU A 119 3.93 9.78 8.87
CA GLU A 119 3.37 9.33 10.15
C GLU A 119 3.02 7.83 10.11
N HIS A 120 2.31 7.39 9.06
CA HIS A 120 2.00 5.98 8.84
C HIS A 120 3.26 5.12 8.73
N ASN A 121 4.29 5.57 8.00
CA ASN A 121 5.53 4.81 7.82
C ASN A 121 6.30 4.69 9.13
N ASN A 122 6.30 5.73 9.97
CA ASN A 122 6.92 5.69 11.29
C ASN A 122 6.26 4.65 12.19
N GLN A 123 4.91 4.64 12.25
CA GLN A 123 4.16 3.62 12.98
C GLN A 123 4.47 2.20 12.46
N CYS A 124 4.50 2.00 11.14
CA CYS A 124 4.88 0.71 10.57
C CYS A 124 6.32 0.30 10.91
N ARG A 125 7.24 1.27 11.06
CA ARG A 125 8.65 1.01 11.42
C ARG A 125 8.77 0.53 12.86
N GLU A 126 8.02 1.09 13.79
CA GLU A 126 7.98 0.65 15.21
C GLU A 126 7.44 -0.78 15.36
N LEU A 127 6.61 -1.22 14.42
CA LEU A 127 6.01 -2.55 14.40
C LEU A 127 6.82 -3.57 13.56
N VAL A 128 8.04 -3.22 13.13
CA VAL A 128 8.91 -4.16 12.40
C VAL A 128 9.30 -5.33 13.30
N GLY A 129 9.15 -6.54 12.78
CA GLY A 129 9.37 -7.80 13.52
C GLY A 129 8.14 -8.32 14.26
N LYS A 130 7.12 -7.47 14.46
CA LYS A 130 5.79 -7.86 15.00
C LYS A 130 4.81 -8.01 13.82
N ASP A 131 4.28 -6.91 13.33
CA ASP A 131 3.22 -6.89 12.30
C ASP A 131 3.75 -6.63 10.88
N TYR A 132 4.90 -5.96 10.78
CA TYR A 132 5.47 -5.59 9.49
C TYR A 132 6.87 -6.17 9.28
N ALA A 133 7.13 -6.61 8.04
CA ALA A 133 8.50 -6.90 7.60
C ALA A 133 9.20 -5.60 7.15
N LEU A 134 10.49 -5.47 7.42
CA LEU A 134 11.31 -4.31 7.03
C LEU A 134 11.19 -3.98 5.53
N ILE A 135 11.10 -5.00 4.66
CA ILE A 135 10.94 -4.81 3.22
C ILE A 135 9.60 -4.14 2.85
N THR A 136 8.56 -4.33 3.67
CA THR A 136 7.26 -3.66 3.48
C THR A 136 7.38 -2.17 3.81
N VAL A 137 8.06 -1.83 4.90
CA VAL A 137 8.32 -0.43 5.28
C VAL A 137 9.17 0.27 4.24
N ARG A 138 10.24 -0.37 3.74
CA ARG A 138 11.06 0.17 2.63
C ARG A 138 10.25 0.47 1.38
N ARG A 139 9.22 -0.33 1.09
CA ARG A 139 8.30 -0.09 -0.03
C ARG A 139 7.43 1.15 0.20
N TYR A 140 6.92 1.34 1.41
CA TYR A 140 6.16 2.54 1.78
C TYR A 140 7.03 3.80 1.69
N GLU A 141 8.29 3.73 2.12
CA GLU A 141 9.26 4.84 1.96
C GLU A 141 9.52 5.17 0.48
N SER A 142 9.68 4.15 -0.36
CA SER A 142 9.83 4.36 -1.81
C SER A 142 8.57 5.00 -2.42
N CYS A 143 7.37 4.57 -1.98
CA CYS A 143 6.11 5.17 -2.42
C CYS A 143 6.02 6.65 -2.04
N LYS A 144 6.37 6.99 -0.78
CA LYS A 144 6.43 8.39 -0.30
C LYS A 144 7.37 9.22 -1.17
N ARG A 145 8.59 8.73 -1.40
CA ARG A 145 9.58 9.44 -2.22
C ARG A 145 9.06 9.73 -3.64
N TYR A 146 8.49 8.73 -4.31
CA TYR A 146 7.96 8.90 -5.67
C TYR A 146 6.76 9.85 -5.73
N LEU A 147 5.91 9.86 -4.70
CA LEU A 147 4.82 10.83 -4.60
C LEU A 147 5.35 12.24 -4.37
N ALA A 148 6.33 12.43 -3.50
CA ALA A 148 6.96 13.74 -3.28
C ALA A 148 7.62 14.28 -4.56
N GLU A 149 8.34 13.43 -5.30
CA GLU A 149 8.94 13.79 -6.59
C GLU A 149 7.87 14.20 -7.62
N LEU A 150 6.75 13.46 -7.72
CA LEU A 150 5.62 13.82 -8.59
C LEU A 150 4.99 15.16 -8.18
N ILE A 151 4.76 15.37 -6.89
CA ILE A 151 4.15 16.61 -6.37
C ILE A 151 5.04 17.80 -6.72
N LYS A 152 6.35 17.67 -6.51
CA LYS A 152 7.31 18.70 -6.88
C LYS A 152 7.31 18.97 -8.38
N LEU A 153 7.31 17.91 -9.20
CA LEU A 153 7.34 18.03 -10.65
C LEU A 153 6.05 18.68 -11.22
N LYS A 154 4.88 18.26 -10.74
CA LYS A 154 3.58 18.64 -11.33
C LYS A 154 3.01 19.93 -10.73
N TYR A 155 3.20 20.15 -9.43
CA TYR A 155 2.54 21.24 -8.70
C TYR A 155 3.53 22.28 -8.16
N ASP A 156 4.84 22.05 -8.30
CA ASP A 156 5.93 22.88 -7.70
C ASP A 156 5.76 23.11 -6.20
N LYS A 157 5.21 22.10 -5.49
CA LYS A 157 4.97 22.11 -4.04
C LYS A 157 5.81 21.02 -3.39
N GLU A 158 6.13 21.18 -2.10
CA GLU A 158 6.81 20.14 -1.31
C GLU A 158 5.81 19.07 -0.81
N ASP A 159 4.55 19.44 -0.60
CA ASP A 159 3.47 18.55 -0.17
C ASP A 159 2.11 19.06 -0.67
N LEU A 160 1.06 18.25 -0.57
CA LEU A 160 -0.31 18.60 -0.95
C LEU A 160 -1.27 18.39 0.22
N PRO A 161 -2.21 19.31 0.47
CA PRO A 161 -3.33 19.05 1.38
C PRO A 161 -4.07 17.78 1.00
N LEU A 162 -4.50 16.98 1.97
CA LEU A 162 -5.29 15.78 1.70
C LEU A 162 -6.59 16.10 0.95
N SER A 163 -7.17 17.27 1.15
CA SER A 163 -8.36 17.74 0.43
C SER A 163 -8.15 17.92 -1.09
N GLU A 164 -6.90 18.12 -1.54
CA GLU A 164 -6.53 18.22 -2.95
C GLU A 164 -6.23 16.84 -3.59
N VAL A 165 -6.16 15.77 -2.77
CA VAL A 165 -5.92 14.40 -3.26
C VAL A 165 -7.19 13.88 -3.95
N ASN A 166 -7.13 13.75 -5.25
CA ASN A 166 -8.26 13.36 -6.10
C ASN A 166 -7.86 12.32 -7.16
N GLY A 167 -8.82 11.88 -7.99
CA GLY A 167 -8.56 10.89 -9.04
C GLY A 167 -7.59 11.36 -10.12
N GLU A 168 -7.38 12.67 -10.30
CA GLU A 168 -6.37 13.20 -11.21
C GLU A 168 -4.96 12.92 -10.68
N LEU A 169 -4.70 13.19 -9.40
CA LEU A 169 -3.42 12.86 -8.75
C LEU A 169 -3.13 11.37 -8.84
N VAL A 170 -4.14 10.52 -8.60
CA VAL A 170 -3.98 9.05 -8.67
C VAL A 170 -3.57 8.61 -10.07
N ARG A 171 -4.22 9.12 -11.12
CA ARG A 171 -3.85 8.84 -12.52
C ARG A 171 -2.47 9.41 -12.90
N ALA A 172 -2.16 10.61 -12.41
CA ALA A 172 -0.85 11.21 -12.64
C ALA A 172 0.27 10.39 -11.98
N PHE A 173 0.02 9.82 -10.79
CA PHE A 173 0.99 8.97 -10.12
C PHE A 173 1.19 7.65 -10.86
N GLU A 174 0.12 7.03 -11.36
CA GLU A 174 0.24 5.83 -12.22
C GLU A 174 1.06 6.12 -13.48
N PHE A 175 0.79 7.22 -14.16
CA PHE A 175 1.52 7.65 -15.35
C PHE A 175 3.00 7.89 -15.04
N TYR A 176 3.30 8.66 -14.00
CA TYR A 176 4.66 8.95 -13.54
C TYR A 176 5.46 7.68 -13.24
N LEU A 177 4.85 6.70 -12.56
CA LEU A 177 5.51 5.43 -12.27
C LEU A 177 5.84 4.63 -13.54
N LYS A 178 5.02 4.76 -14.60
CA LYS A 178 5.23 4.06 -15.87
C LYS A 178 6.27 4.75 -16.75
N THR A 179 6.26 6.07 -16.81
CA THR A 179 7.10 6.87 -17.72
C THR A 179 8.43 7.25 -17.09
N GLU A 180 8.41 7.96 -15.96
CA GLU A 180 9.63 8.48 -15.33
C GLU A 180 10.38 7.43 -14.50
N LYS A 181 9.67 6.46 -13.92
CA LYS A 181 10.28 5.39 -13.12
C LYS A 181 10.36 4.04 -13.83
N GLU A 182 9.89 3.98 -15.07
CA GLU A 182 9.92 2.78 -15.93
C GLU A 182 9.45 1.51 -15.22
N CYS A 183 8.51 1.67 -14.27
CA CYS A 183 8.02 0.55 -13.47
C CYS A 183 7.16 -0.39 -14.30
N GLN A 184 7.41 -1.70 -14.18
CA GLN A 184 6.53 -2.73 -14.72
C GLN A 184 5.15 -2.70 -14.07
N GLN A 185 4.10 -3.10 -14.80
CA GLN A 185 2.68 -3.01 -14.40
C GLN A 185 2.42 -3.47 -12.96
N ASN A 186 2.90 -4.64 -12.56
CA ASN A 186 2.67 -5.16 -11.21
C ASN A 186 3.41 -4.37 -10.12
N THR A 187 4.50 -3.69 -10.46
CA THR A 187 5.21 -2.78 -9.56
C THR A 187 4.43 -1.48 -9.38
N VAL A 188 3.89 -0.93 -10.47
CA VAL A 188 2.98 0.23 -10.44
C VAL A 188 1.80 -0.06 -9.50
N ILE A 189 1.11 -1.19 -9.70
CA ILE A 189 -0.04 -1.58 -8.86
C ILE A 189 0.35 -1.70 -7.39
N ARG A 190 1.55 -2.18 -7.06
CA ARG A 190 2.02 -2.24 -5.67
C ARG A 190 2.13 -0.84 -5.04
N TYR A 191 2.66 0.15 -5.77
CA TYR A 191 2.73 1.53 -5.28
C TYR A 191 1.35 2.17 -5.21
N MET A 192 0.48 1.93 -6.22
CA MET A 192 -0.91 2.39 -6.19
C MET A 192 -1.68 1.83 -4.99
N LYS A 193 -1.47 0.55 -4.64
CA LYS A 193 -2.04 -0.05 -3.41
C LYS A 193 -1.49 0.59 -2.14
N CYS A 194 -0.23 1.06 -2.12
CA CYS A 194 0.31 1.81 -0.99
C CYS A 194 -0.39 3.17 -0.83
N LEU A 195 -0.57 3.93 -1.91
CA LEU A 195 -1.31 5.19 -1.89
C LEU A 195 -2.77 4.96 -1.48
N LYS A 196 -3.43 3.93 -2.02
CA LYS A 196 -4.82 3.58 -1.67
C LYS A 196 -4.98 3.27 -0.18
N LYS A 197 -3.98 2.66 0.46
CA LYS A 197 -4.01 2.42 1.91
C LYS A 197 -4.06 3.74 2.70
N ILE A 198 -3.30 4.75 2.27
CA ILE A 198 -3.26 6.07 2.91
C ILE A 198 -4.58 6.82 2.68
N THR A 199 -5.12 6.80 1.45
CA THR A 199 -6.41 7.45 1.19
C THR A 199 -7.56 6.77 1.92
N ASN A 200 -7.53 5.45 2.09
CA ASN A 200 -8.50 4.73 2.92
C ASN A 200 -8.38 5.11 4.40
N LEU A 201 -7.14 5.29 4.91
CA LEU A 201 -6.92 5.81 6.26
C LEU A 201 -7.49 7.23 6.41
N ALA A 202 -7.27 8.09 5.41
CA ALA A 202 -7.78 9.45 5.40
C ALA A 202 -9.32 9.50 5.33
N LEU A 203 -9.95 8.60 4.58
CA LEU A 203 -11.41 8.44 4.53
C LEU A 203 -11.97 7.96 5.87
N ALA A 204 -11.37 6.95 6.48
CA ALA A 204 -11.79 6.39 7.76
C ALA A 204 -11.71 7.40 8.92
N ASN A 205 -10.81 8.38 8.81
CA ASN A 205 -10.66 9.48 9.79
C ASN A 205 -11.36 10.78 9.35
N GLU A 206 -12.18 10.74 8.28
CA GLU A 206 -12.93 11.89 7.76
C GLU A 206 -12.04 13.08 7.33
N TRP A 207 -10.75 12.85 7.05
CA TRP A 207 -9.83 13.89 6.54
C TRP A 207 -10.07 14.20 5.07
N ILE A 208 -10.69 13.27 4.34
CA ILE A 208 -11.20 13.46 2.99
C ILE A 208 -12.62 12.92 2.90
N THR A 209 -13.43 13.52 2.04
CA THR A 209 -14.87 13.20 1.91
C THR A 209 -15.17 12.25 0.76
N LYS A 210 -14.26 12.10 -0.22
CA LYS A 210 -14.45 11.27 -1.42
C LYS A 210 -13.25 10.36 -1.61
N ASP A 211 -13.50 9.10 -2.01
CA ASP A 211 -12.42 8.17 -2.37
C ASP A 211 -11.78 8.59 -3.71
N PRO A 212 -10.48 8.96 -3.73
CA PRO A 212 -9.78 9.31 -4.96
C PRO A 212 -9.63 8.14 -5.95
N PHE A 213 -9.88 6.90 -5.51
CA PHE A 213 -9.78 5.69 -6.33
C PHE A 213 -11.12 5.23 -6.93
N ILE A 214 -12.19 6.04 -6.83
CA ILE A 214 -13.48 5.70 -7.46
C ILE A 214 -13.26 5.45 -8.96
N GLY A 215 -13.74 4.29 -9.42
CA GLY A 215 -13.65 3.88 -10.83
C GLY A 215 -12.28 3.36 -11.27
N ILE A 216 -11.25 3.35 -10.41
CA ILE A 216 -9.91 2.83 -10.73
C ILE A 216 -9.83 1.35 -10.36
N LYS A 217 -9.66 0.49 -11.37
CA LYS A 217 -9.47 -0.95 -11.20
C LYS A 217 -8.01 -1.33 -11.45
N PHE A 218 -7.47 -2.18 -10.59
CA PHE A 218 -6.12 -2.71 -10.74
C PHE A 218 -6.14 -4.00 -11.56
N HIS A 219 -5.47 -3.98 -12.71
CA HIS A 219 -5.31 -5.16 -13.56
C HIS A 219 -3.88 -5.66 -13.47
N GLU A 220 -3.65 -6.66 -12.60
CA GLU A 220 -2.36 -7.31 -12.49
C GLU A 220 -2.10 -8.16 -13.74
N LYS A 221 -0.90 -8.04 -14.32
CA LYS A 221 -0.46 -8.95 -15.38
C LYS A 221 -0.11 -10.29 -14.77
N GLU A 222 -0.64 -11.35 -15.33
CA GLU A 222 -0.24 -12.70 -14.97
C GLU A 222 1.22 -12.92 -15.37
N VAL A 223 2.04 -13.39 -14.44
CA VAL A 223 3.44 -13.72 -14.69
C VAL A 223 3.56 -15.22 -14.68
N ILE A 224 3.76 -15.80 -15.86
CA ILE A 224 4.12 -17.20 -16.00
C ILE A 224 5.53 -17.36 -15.45
N ARG A 225 5.69 -18.22 -14.46
CA ARG A 225 6.98 -18.48 -13.83
C ARG A 225 7.52 -19.82 -14.32
N GLU A 226 8.79 -19.81 -14.65
CA GLU A 226 9.50 -21.01 -15.04
C GLU A 226 9.60 -22.00 -13.88
N PHE A 227 9.66 -23.26 -14.23
CA PHE A 227 9.98 -24.38 -13.35
C PHE A 227 10.87 -25.36 -14.10
N LEU A 228 11.59 -26.18 -13.37
CA LEU A 228 12.42 -27.24 -13.93
C LEU A 228 11.63 -28.54 -14.04
N THR A 229 11.82 -29.26 -15.12
CA THR A 229 11.35 -30.65 -15.26
C THR A 229 12.10 -31.59 -14.30
N MET A 230 11.62 -32.82 -14.12
CA MET A 230 12.33 -33.79 -13.29
C MET A 230 13.71 -34.11 -13.87
N ASP A 231 13.83 -34.22 -15.19
CA ASP A 231 15.13 -34.51 -15.86
C ASP A 231 16.13 -33.37 -15.65
N GLU A 232 15.67 -32.12 -15.75
CA GLU A 232 16.53 -30.95 -15.47
C GLU A 232 16.98 -30.93 -14.00
N LEU A 233 16.09 -31.27 -13.05
CA LEU A 233 16.44 -31.37 -11.63
C LEU A 233 17.48 -32.46 -11.38
N LEU A 234 17.32 -33.64 -11.98
CA LEU A 234 18.24 -34.75 -11.87
C LEU A 234 19.58 -34.45 -12.56
N THR A 235 19.56 -33.75 -13.71
CA THR A 235 20.79 -33.27 -14.38
C THR A 235 21.58 -32.38 -13.44
N ILE A 236 20.96 -31.42 -12.76
CA ILE A 236 21.65 -30.55 -11.77
C ILE A 236 22.15 -31.38 -10.58
N TYR A 237 21.36 -32.32 -10.09
CA TYR A 237 21.69 -33.14 -8.91
C TYR A 237 22.93 -34.02 -9.17
N HIS A 238 22.99 -34.69 -10.30
CA HIS A 238 24.10 -35.61 -10.65
C HIS A 238 25.35 -34.88 -11.19
N LYS A 239 25.24 -33.60 -11.54
CA LYS A 239 26.38 -32.83 -12.05
C LYS A 239 27.42 -32.62 -10.94
N GLU A 240 28.61 -33.07 -11.20
CA GLU A 240 29.76 -32.78 -10.35
C GLU A 240 30.36 -31.40 -10.69
N PHE A 241 30.67 -30.64 -9.66
CA PHE A 241 31.29 -29.33 -9.79
C PHE A 241 32.62 -29.31 -9.06
N PRO A 242 33.71 -28.84 -9.70
CA PRO A 242 35.05 -28.83 -9.10
C PRO A 242 35.16 -27.80 -7.94
N LEU A 243 34.26 -26.84 -7.89
CA LEU A 243 34.28 -25.78 -6.89
C LEU A 243 33.25 -26.05 -5.80
N GLU A 244 33.72 -26.22 -4.57
CA GLU A 244 32.87 -26.49 -3.40
C GLU A 244 31.72 -25.48 -3.24
N ARG A 245 31.97 -24.18 -3.47
CA ARG A 245 30.94 -23.14 -3.40
C ARG A 245 29.76 -23.41 -4.34
N ILE A 246 30.02 -23.93 -5.53
CA ILE A 246 28.98 -24.29 -6.53
C ILE A 246 28.23 -25.54 -6.08
N THR A 247 28.97 -26.54 -5.57
CA THR A 247 28.38 -27.75 -5.00
C THR A 247 27.44 -27.46 -3.85
N ILE A 248 27.82 -26.58 -2.93
CA ILE A 248 26.96 -26.14 -1.82
C ILE A 248 25.68 -25.48 -2.36
N VAL A 249 25.78 -24.59 -3.35
CA VAL A 249 24.61 -23.92 -3.93
C VAL A 249 23.71 -24.89 -4.66
N ARG A 250 24.29 -25.85 -5.43
CA ARG A 250 23.56 -26.95 -6.05
C ARG A 250 22.76 -27.73 -5.02
N ASP A 251 23.41 -28.17 -3.93
CA ASP A 251 22.79 -29.00 -2.89
C ASP A 251 21.64 -28.24 -2.21
N VAL A 252 21.83 -26.97 -1.84
CA VAL A 252 20.77 -26.12 -1.28
C VAL A 252 19.61 -25.92 -2.24
N PHE A 253 19.90 -25.73 -3.54
CA PHE A 253 18.87 -25.58 -4.57
C PHE A 253 18.06 -26.86 -4.76
N ILE A 254 18.72 -28.01 -4.88
CA ILE A 254 18.08 -29.33 -5.01
C ILE A 254 17.27 -29.66 -3.76
N PHE A 255 17.82 -29.41 -2.57
CA PHE A 255 17.08 -29.56 -1.33
C PHE A 255 15.79 -28.73 -1.32
N ALA A 256 15.86 -27.47 -1.74
CA ALA A 256 14.68 -26.62 -1.86
C ALA A 256 13.71 -27.10 -2.96
N ALA A 257 14.22 -27.69 -4.06
CA ALA A 257 13.42 -28.24 -5.15
C ALA A 257 12.71 -29.56 -4.81
N PHE A 258 13.19 -30.30 -3.80
CA PHE A 258 12.56 -31.52 -3.31
C PHE A 258 11.83 -31.38 -1.97
N THR A 259 11.85 -30.18 -1.36
CA THR A 259 11.12 -29.89 -0.13
C THR A 259 10.11 -28.73 -0.29
N GLY A 260 10.28 -27.92 -1.33
CA GLY A 260 9.42 -26.75 -1.56
C GLY A 260 9.60 -25.62 -0.52
N LEU A 261 10.55 -25.70 0.39
CA LEU A 261 10.83 -24.65 1.37
C LEU A 261 11.25 -23.35 0.67
N ALA A 262 10.83 -22.23 1.22
CA ALA A 262 11.31 -20.93 0.76
C ALA A 262 12.78 -20.74 1.19
N PHE A 263 13.55 -19.96 0.46
CA PHE A 263 14.98 -19.71 0.72
C PHE A 263 15.28 -19.42 2.21
N ILE A 264 14.52 -18.53 2.82
CA ILE A 264 14.72 -18.14 4.22
C ILE A 264 14.41 -19.30 5.19
N ASP A 265 13.42 -20.15 4.83
CA ASP A 265 13.03 -21.29 5.64
C ASP A 265 14.10 -22.40 5.56
N VAL A 266 14.75 -22.57 4.39
CA VAL A 266 15.94 -23.45 4.24
C VAL A 266 17.11 -22.90 5.03
N GLN A 267 17.39 -21.61 4.93
CA GLN A 267 18.49 -20.95 5.65
C GLN A 267 18.37 -21.11 7.17
N GLN A 268 17.13 -21.14 7.67
CA GLN A 268 16.83 -21.26 9.10
C GLN A 268 16.48 -22.68 9.54
N LEU A 269 16.66 -23.68 8.67
CA LEU A 269 16.36 -25.06 8.99
C LEU A 269 17.38 -25.59 9.99
N ALA A 270 16.86 -26.15 11.08
CA ALA A 270 17.66 -26.63 12.21
C ALA A 270 17.22 -28.04 12.61
N PRO A 271 18.02 -28.82 13.37
CA PRO A 271 17.71 -30.19 13.76
C PRO A 271 16.33 -30.37 14.40
N GLU A 272 15.88 -29.43 15.23
CA GLU A 272 14.57 -29.46 15.89
C GLU A 272 13.37 -29.45 14.93
N HIS A 273 13.58 -29.11 13.66
CA HIS A 273 12.54 -29.13 12.64
C HIS A 273 12.38 -30.49 11.96
N ILE A 274 13.30 -31.43 12.19
CA ILE A 274 13.20 -32.81 11.67
C ILE A 274 12.54 -33.67 12.72
N VAL A 275 11.42 -34.26 12.37
CA VAL A 275 10.61 -35.08 13.29
C VAL A 275 10.34 -36.43 12.63
N GLU A 276 10.54 -37.50 13.38
CA GLU A 276 10.20 -38.87 12.97
C GLU A 276 8.74 -39.16 13.35
N ASP A 277 7.99 -39.78 12.43
CA ASP A 277 6.63 -40.25 12.71
C ASP A 277 6.65 -41.68 13.31
N SER A 278 5.48 -42.19 13.70
CA SER A 278 5.31 -43.52 14.29
C SER A 278 5.73 -44.69 13.34
N ASN A 279 5.93 -44.39 12.08
CA ASN A 279 6.32 -45.40 11.07
C ASN A 279 7.80 -45.26 10.68
N GLY A 280 8.57 -44.41 11.33
CA GLY A 280 9.99 -44.17 11.04
C GLY A 280 10.24 -43.20 9.89
N ASN A 281 9.21 -42.54 9.34
CA ASN A 281 9.41 -41.56 8.27
C ASN A 281 9.85 -40.20 8.86
N LEU A 282 10.82 -39.60 8.24
CA LEU A 282 11.31 -38.26 8.62
C LEU A 282 10.52 -37.15 7.91
N TRP A 283 10.13 -36.17 8.71
CA TRP A 283 9.34 -35.02 8.25
C TRP A 283 10.02 -33.71 8.62
N ILE A 284 9.90 -32.71 7.73
CA ILE A 284 10.15 -31.33 8.11
C ILE A 284 8.86 -30.75 8.68
N ARG A 285 8.88 -30.30 9.93
CA ARG A 285 7.80 -29.56 10.58
C ARG A 285 8.31 -28.20 10.98
N LYS A 286 8.06 -27.18 10.17
CA LYS A 286 8.57 -25.84 10.36
C LYS A 286 7.52 -24.78 10.05
N PRO A 287 7.27 -23.81 10.97
CA PRO A 287 6.42 -22.67 10.62
C PRO A 287 7.12 -21.81 9.58
N ARG A 288 6.41 -21.50 8.50
CA ARG A 288 6.90 -20.64 7.44
C ARG A 288 7.15 -19.22 7.98
N GLN A 289 8.30 -18.65 7.72
CA GLN A 289 8.63 -17.32 8.27
C GLN A 289 7.66 -16.22 7.83
N LYS A 290 7.21 -16.26 6.56
CA LYS A 290 6.35 -15.22 5.99
C LYS A 290 4.90 -15.26 6.48
N THR A 291 4.32 -16.47 6.64
CA THR A 291 2.88 -16.65 6.89
C THR A 291 2.58 -17.26 8.25
N LYS A 292 3.60 -17.72 8.95
CA LYS A 292 3.54 -18.48 10.21
C LYS A 292 2.78 -19.82 10.11
N ASN A 293 2.30 -20.19 8.92
CA ASN A 293 1.64 -21.47 8.68
C ASN A 293 2.67 -22.61 8.76
N MET A 294 2.28 -23.73 9.33
CA MET A 294 3.12 -24.92 9.44
C MET A 294 3.32 -25.54 8.05
N CYS A 295 4.57 -25.79 7.69
CA CYS A 295 4.95 -26.65 6.58
C CYS A 295 5.18 -28.06 7.15
N ASN A 296 4.45 -29.06 6.63
CA ASN A 296 4.62 -30.47 6.97
C ASN A 296 5.04 -31.20 5.69
N ILE A 297 6.31 -31.53 5.58
CA ILE A 297 6.90 -32.03 4.34
C ILE A 297 7.59 -33.37 4.66
N PRO A 298 7.15 -34.49 4.04
CA PRO A 298 7.88 -35.75 4.16
C PRO A 298 9.22 -35.63 3.44
N LEU A 299 10.28 -36.13 4.05
CA LEU A 299 11.61 -36.14 3.45
C LEU A 299 11.74 -37.34 2.49
N LEU A 300 12.05 -37.02 1.25
CA LEU A 300 12.43 -38.00 0.21
C LEU A 300 13.92 -38.34 0.32
N ASP A 301 14.38 -39.36 -0.43
CA ASP A 301 15.78 -39.83 -0.37
C ASP A 301 16.81 -38.76 -0.69
N ILE A 302 16.62 -38.00 -1.78
CA ILE A 302 17.54 -36.93 -2.20
C ILE A 302 17.75 -35.85 -1.12
N PRO A 303 16.72 -35.25 -0.51
CA PRO A 303 16.90 -34.38 0.64
C PRO A 303 17.62 -35.05 1.83
N LEU A 304 17.33 -36.33 2.12
CA LEU A 304 18.00 -37.06 3.20
C LEU A 304 19.49 -37.24 2.95
N GLU A 305 19.88 -37.61 1.73
CA GLU A 305 21.29 -37.70 1.33
C GLU A 305 22.02 -36.38 1.50
N ILE A 306 21.39 -35.29 1.06
CA ILE A 306 21.97 -33.94 1.23
C ILE A 306 22.13 -33.60 2.71
N LEU A 307 21.14 -33.89 3.56
CA LEU A 307 21.24 -33.64 5.00
C LEU A 307 22.38 -34.44 5.64
N ARG A 308 22.53 -35.73 5.29
CA ARG A 308 23.63 -36.59 5.77
C ARG A 308 24.99 -36.03 5.38
N LYS A 309 25.14 -35.51 4.17
CA LYS A 309 26.38 -34.90 3.68
C LYS A 309 26.86 -33.73 4.52
N TYR A 310 25.94 -32.95 5.09
CA TYR A 310 26.26 -31.76 5.88
C TYR A 310 26.14 -31.98 7.41
N ALA A 311 25.76 -33.17 7.87
CA ALA A 311 25.51 -33.46 9.28
C ALA A 311 26.71 -33.17 10.21
N GLU A 312 27.90 -33.50 9.74
CA GLU A 312 29.13 -33.32 10.50
C GLU A 312 29.91 -32.07 10.13
N HIS A 313 29.36 -31.21 9.26
CA HIS A 313 30.05 -30.02 8.82
C HIS A 313 30.18 -29.01 9.97
N PRO A 314 31.43 -28.54 10.31
CA PRO A 314 31.68 -27.70 11.50
C PRO A 314 30.83 -26.43 11.54
N ASP A 315 30.65 -25.75 10.39
CA ASP A 315 29.86 -24.52 10.31
C ASP A 315 28.35 -24.79 10.50
N CYS A 316 27.85 -25.94 10.09
CA CYS A 316 26.47 -26.35 10.34
C CYS A 316 26.22 -26.57 11.82
N GLN A 317 27.11 -27.32 12.49
CA GLN A 317 27.05 -27.60 13.91
C GLN A 317 27.17 -26.29 14.73
N LYS A 318 28.18 -25.46 14.45
CA LYS A 318 28.40 -24.17 15.13
C LYS A 318 27.20 -23.24 15.07
N LYS A 319 26.48 -23.21 13.94
CA LYS A 319 25.33 -22.34 13.72
C LYS A 319 24.00 -23.00 14.08
N ASN A 320 23.99 -24.24 14.48
CA ASN A 320 22.78 -25.07 14.65
C ASN A 320 21.90 -25.02 13.40
N ARG A 321 22.48 -25.37 12.23
CA ARG A 321 21.79 -25.39 10.94
C ARG A 321 22.06 -26.70 10.23
N LEU A 322 21.09 -27.16 9.43
CA LEU A 322 21.23 -28.40 8.68
C LEU A 322 21.97 -28.23 7.37
N LEU A 323 22.05 -27.03 6.84
CA LEU A 323 22.67 -26.74 5.53
C LEU A 323 23.50 -25.44 5.58
N LEU A 324 24.53 -25.39 4.73
CA LEU A 324 25.32 -24.17 4.46
C LEU A 324 24.60 -23.32 3.41
N VAL A 325 23.82 -22.35 3.83
CA VAL A 325 23.07 -21.52 2.90
C VAL A 325 23.73 -20.16 2.75
N PRO A 326 24.34 -19.84 1.59
CA PRO A 326 24.88 -18.52 1.30
C PRO A 326 23.79 -17.45 1.31
N CYS A 327 24.16 -16.16 1.32
CA CYS A 327 23.17 -15.10 1.19
C CYS A 327 22.44 -15.18 -0.17
N ASN A 328 21.20 -14.69 -0.21
CA ASN A 328 20.31 -14.84 -1.38
C ASN A 328 20.92 -14.27 -2.68
N GLN A 329 21.71 -13.21 -2.58
CA GLN A 329 22.37 -12.60 -3.74
C GLN A 329 23.44 -13.56 -4.32
N LYS A 330 24.28 -14.15 -3.47
CA LYS A 330 25.29 -15.13 -3.90
C LYS A 330 24.62 -16.41 -4.44
N MET A 331 23.56 -16.89 -3.76
CA MET A 331 22.77 -18.03 -4.27
C MET A 331 22.31 -17.80 -5.71
N ASN A 332 21.61 -16.70 -5.96
CA ASN A 332 21.09 -16.43 -7.31
C ASN A 332 22.20 -16.16 -8.35
N SER A 333 23.36 -15.65 -7.94
CA SER A 333 24.50 -15.49 -8.83
C SER A 333 25.09 -16.83 -9.27
N TYR A 334 25.33 -17.75 -8.31
CA TYR A 334 25.88 -19.08 -8.62
C TYR A 334 24.85 -20.01 -9.29
N LEU A 335 23.55 -19.80 -9.07
CA LEU A 335 22.51 -20.54 -9.77
C LEU A 335 22.52 -20.24 -11.29
N LYS A 336 22.92 -19.05 -11.71
CA LYS A 336 23.10 -18.76 -13.15
C LYS A 336 24.28 -19.57 -13.72
N GLU A 337 25.39 -19.61 -13.00
CA GLU A 337 26.56 -20.39 -13.37
C GLU A 337 26.22 -21.91 -13.46
N ILE A 338 25.42 -22.42 -12.52
CA ILE A 338 24.92 -23.81 -12.55
C ILE A 338 24.03 -24.05 -13.79
N ALA A 339 23.14 -23.10 -14.13
CA ALA A 339 22.28 -23.21 -15.31
C ALA A 339 23.12 -23.34 -16.59
N ASP A 340 24.12 -22.47 -16.73
CA ASP A 340 25.03 -22.48 -17.88
C ASP A 340 25.83 -23.78 -17.97
N LEU A 341 26.40 -24.25 -16.84
CA LEU A 341 27.17 -25.49 -16.78
C LEU A 341 26.32 -26.76 -17.03
N CYS A 342 25.03 -26.69 -16.72
CA CYS A 342 24.07 -27.78 -16.97
C CYS A 342 23.33 -27.62 -18.31
N MET A 343 23.65 -26.61 -19.13
CA MET A 343 23.00 -26.30 -20.40
C MET A 343 21.46 -26.12 -20.26
N ILE A 344 21.02 -25.53 -19.14
CA ILE A 344 19.60 -25.28 -18.86
C ILE A 344 19.28 -23.84 -19.27
N ASN A 345 18.51 -23.68 -20.35
CA ASN A 345 18.10 -22.38 -20.85
C ASN A 345 16.90 -21.81 -20.07
N LYS A 346 17.04 -21.71 -18.73
CA LYS A 346 16.08 -21.11 -17.81
C LYS A 346 16.80 -20.31 -16.74
N THR A 347 16.20 -19.20 -16.31
CA THR A 347 16.79 -18.38 -15.24
C THR A 347 16.56 -19.05 -13.88
N LEU A 348 17.59 -19.72 -13.35
CA LEU A 348 17.51 -20.35 -12.04
C LEU A 348 17.53 -19.30 -10.92
N THR A 349 16.58 -19.42 -10.03
CA THR A 349 16.50 -18.65 -8.78
C THR A 349 16.05 -19.54 -7.65
N THR A 350 16.29 -19.13 -6.41
CA THR A 350 15.78 -19.88 -5.23
C THR A 350 14.26 -20.08 -5.27
N HIS A 351 13.54 -19.22 -5.99
CA HIS A 351 12.09 -19.31 -6.12
C HIS A 351 11.66 -20.36 -7.16
N VAL A 352 12.47 -20.56 -8.21
CA VAL A 352 12.26 -21.61 -9.21
C VAL A 352 12.32 -23.00 -8.58
N ALA A 353 13.22 -23.24 -7.61
CA ALA A 353 13.24 -24.50 -6.85
C ALA A 353 11.87 -24.82 -6.25
N ARG A 354 11.25 -23.86 -5.57
CA ARG A 354 9.92 -24.06 -4.97
C ARG A 354 8.81 -24.23 -6.01
N HIS A 355 8.90 -23.59 -7.18
CA HIS A 355 7.99 -23.80 -8.30
C HIS A 355 8.13 -25.23 -8.84
N SER A 356 9.36 -25.70 -9.03
CA SER A 356 9.66 -27.05 -9.50
C SER A 356 9.16 -28.12 -8.54
N TYR A 357 9.29 -27.91 -7.22
CA TYR A 357 8.69 -28.79 -6.22
C TYR A 357 7.19 -28.93 -6.41
N ALA A 358 6.47 -27.81 -6.47
CA ALA A 358 5.02 -27.83 -6.60
C ALA A 358 4.57 -28.48 -7.91
N THR A 359 5.24 -28.15 -9.03
CA THR A 359 4.83 -28.57 -10.38
C THR A 359 5.38 -29.95 -10.71
N SER A 360 6.71 -30.13 -10.71
CA SER A 360 7.36 -31.33 -11.25
C SER A 360 7.47 -32.45 -10.23
N VAL A 361 7.73 -32.12 -8.95
CA VAL A 361 7.88 -33.13 -7.91
C VAL A 361 6.51 -33.58 -7.36
N CYS A 362 5.57 -32.66 -7.15
CA CYS A 362 4.29 -33.00 -6.53
C CYS A 362 3.15 -33.19 -7.54
N LEU A 363 2.69 -32.13 -8.21
CA LEU A 363 1.49 -32.17 -9.05
C LEU A 363 1.65 -33.11 -10.25
N ALA A 364 2.81 -33.15 -10.90
CA ALA A 364 3.10 -34.09 -12.00
C ALA A 364 2.99 -35.56 -11.55
N ASN A 365 3.30 -35.83 -10.27
CA ASN A 365 3.23 -37.18 -9.69
C ASN A 365 1.92 -37.48 -8.94
N GLY A 366 0.88 -36.66 -9.14
CA GLY A 366 -0.47 -36.95 -8.63
C GLY A 366 -0.72 -36.51 -7.18
N VAL A 367 0.18 -35.76 -6.55
CA VAL A 367 -0.09 -35.19 -5.24
C VAL A 367 -1.21 -34.15 -5.36
N SER A 368 -2.24 -34.23 -4.52
CA SER A 368 -3.36 -33.31 -4.57
C SER A 368 -2.93 -31.86 -4.27
N ILE A 369 -3.62 -30.91 -4.88
CA ILE A 369 -3.30 -29.48 -4.74
C ILE A 369 -3.42 -29.01 -3.29
N GLU A 370 -4.34 -29.60 -2.52
CA GLU A 370 -4.55 -29.34 -1.09
C GLU A 370 -3.32 -29.75 -0.28
N ASN A 371 -2.77 -30.94 -0.56
CA ASN A 371 -1.57 -31.42 0.09
C ASN A 371 -0.36 -30.56 -0.28
N VAL A 372 -0.22 -30.19 -1.55
CA VAL A 372 0.83 -29.26 -2.00
C VAL A 372 0.70 -27.92 -1.29
N ALA A 373 -0.51 -27.36 -1.17
CA ALA A 373 -0.74 -26.10 -0.45
C ALA A 373 -0.33 -26.20 1.02
N LYS A 374 -0.63 -27.32 1.69
CA LYS A 374 -0.28 -27.60 3.08
C LYS A 374 1.23 -27.75 3.26
N MET A 375 1.90 -28.52 2.40
CA MET A 375 3.36 -28.66 2.42
C MET A 375 4.07 -27.31 2.18
N LEU A 376 3.56 -26.50 1.28
CA LEU A 376 4.09 -25.18 0.99
C LEU A 376 3.74 -24.13 2.08
N GLY A 377 2.89 -24.41 3.05
CA GLY A 377 2.45 -23.45 4.06
C GLY A 377 1.68 -22.26 3.47
N HIS A 378 0.84 -22.52 2.46
CA HIS A 378 -0.03 -21.50 1.88
C HIS A 378 -1.27 -21.29 2.75
N SER A 379 -1.66 -20.04 2.99
CA SER A 379 -2.88 -19.69 3.71
C SER A 379 -4.14 -19.83 2.87
N ASN A 380 -4.00 -19.87 1.53
CA ASN A 380 -5.09 -20.01 0.59
C ASN A 380 -4.66 -20.88 -0.60
N ILE A 381 -5.50 -21.84 -0.95
CA ILE A 381 -5.27 -22.77 -2.06
C ILE A 381 -5.11 -22.05 -3.41
N LYS A 382 -5.72 -20.86 -3.58
CA LYS A 382 -5.55 -20.04 -4.79
C LYS A 382 -4.08 -19.73 -5.10
N MET A 383 -3.23 -19.64 -4.05
CA MET A 383 -1.79 -19.46 -4.24
C MET A 383 -1.11 -20.66 -4.86
N THR A 384 -1.69 -21.86 -4.71
CA THR A 384 -1.17 -23.11 -5.27
C THR A 384 -1.76 -23.40 -6.66
N GLN A 385 -2.95 -22.88 -6.97
CA GLN A 385 -3.60 -23.05 -8.26
C GLN A 385 -2.78 -22.52 -9.45
N HIS A 386 -1.89 -21.52 -9.21
CA HIS A 386 -0.97 -21.05 -10.25
C HIS A 386 -0.02 -22.16 -10.76
N TYR A 387 0.30 -23.17 -9.94
CA TYR A 387 1.14 -24.29 -10.35
C TYR A 387 0.37 -25.33 -11.15
N ALA A 388 -0.93 -25.51 -10.87
CA ALA A 388 -1.77 -26.52 -11.50
C ALA A 388 -2.11 -26.18 -12.97
N ARG A 389 -2.05 -24.91 -13.36
CA ARG A 389 -2.40 -24.46 -14.73
C ARG A 389 -1.42 -24.89 -15.83
N VAL A 390 -0.31 -25.52 -15.47
CA VAL A 390 0.84 -25.68 -16.38
C VAL A 390 1.01 -27.12 -16.87
N LEU A 391 0.19 -28.10 -16.42
CA LEU A 391 0.46 -29.49 -16.69
C LEU A 391 -0.62 -30.17 -17.58
N ASP A 392 -0.42 -30.11 -18.90
CA ASP A 392 -1.16 -30.93 -19.84
C ASP A 392 -0.96 -32.44 -19.55
N SER A 393 0.20 -32.82 -18.99
CA SER A 393 0.49 -34.20 -18.55
C SER A 393 -0.45 -34.69 -17.45
N SER A 394 -0.94 -33.82 -16.56
CA SER A 394 -1.92 -34.24 -15.55
C SER A 394 -3.28 -34.53 -16.17
N ILE A 395 -3.69 -33.72 -17.15
CA ILE A 395 -4.95 -33.96 -17.92
C ILE A 395 -4.86 -35.27 -18.65
N LEU A 396 -3.74 -35.53 -19.33
CA LEU A 396 -3.53 -36.76 -20.06
C LEU A 396 -3.56 -37.99 -19.13
N ARG A 397 -2.91 -37.93 -17.98
CA ARG A 397 -2.92 -38.98 -16.97
C ARG A 397 -4.33 -39.26 -16.46
N ASP A 398 -5.09 -38.24 -16.12
CA ASP A 398 -6.45 -38.41 -15.59
C ASP A 398 -7.38 -38.98 -16.67
N MET A 399 -7.24 -38.55 -17.91
CA MET A 399 -7.98 -39.13 -19.05
C MET A 399 -7.57 -40.56 -19.36
N ASN A 400 -6.30 -40.93 -19.20
CA ASN A 400 -5.86 -42.32 -19.32
C ASN A 400 -6.47 -43.20 -18.20
N ASN A 401 -6.60 -42.70 -16.98
CA ASN A 401 -7.30 -43.40 -15.91
C ASN A 401 -8.79 -43.64 -16.27
N VAL A 402 -9.47 -42.61 -16.79
CA VAL A 402 -10.86 -42.74 -17.27
C VAL A 402 -10.94 -43.82 -18.39
N LYS A 403 -10.02 -43.76 -19.36
CA LYS A 403 -9.95 -44.77 -20.45
C LYS A 403 -9.79 -46.18 -19.90
N ASN A 404 -8.92 -46.39 -18.92
CA ASN A 404 -8.68 -47.67 -18.27
C ASN A 404 -9.91 -48.20 -17.51
N VAL A 405 -10.66 -47.32 -16.84
CA VAL A 405 -11.91 -47.67 -16.16
C VAL A 405 -12.98 -48.07 -17.20
N MET A 406 -13.16 -47.23 -18.23
CA MET A 406 -14.14 -47.53 -19.29
C MET A 406 -13.83 -48.83 -20.03
N SER A 407 -12.56 -49.12 -20.31
CA SER A 407 -12.18 -50.40 -20.96
C SER A 407 -12.45 -51.65 -20.11
N LYS A 408 -12.55 -51.51 -18.77
CA LYS A 408 -12.95 -52.59 -17.86
C LYS A 408 -14.48 -52.77 -17.79
N VAL A 409 -15.25 -51.72 -18.02
CA VAL A 409 -16.71 -51.75 -18.02
C VAL A 409 -17.27 -52.22 -19.34
N MET A 410 -16.53 -52.07 -20.44
CA MET A 410 -16.92 -52.48 -21.79
C MET A 410 -16.50 -53.90 -22.14
N ARG A 411 -15.85 -54.63 -21.23
CA ARG A 411 -15.57 -56.06 -21.28
C ARG A 411 -16.55 -56.84 -20.38
#